data_e841774058d7736f5ad71704a3b75eff
#
_entry.id   e841774058d7736f5ad71704a3b75eff
#
_cell.length_a   1.000
_cell.length_b   1.000
_cell.length_c   1.000
_cell.angle_alpha   90.00
_cell.angle_beta   90.00
_cell.angle_gamma   90.00
#
_symmetry.space_group_name_H-M   'P 1'
#
loop_
_entity.id
_entity.type
_entity.pdbx_description
1 polymer ?
#
loop_
_entity_poly.entity_id
_entity_poly.type
_entity_poly.pdbx_seq_one_letter_code
_entity_poly.pdbx_strand_id
1 'polypeptide(L)'
;MTELYEKSLRKLELDNVLAQLADCANSEDGKDRCRALLPLDDAEEIRLLQQQTTAACGMIVRKGAPGFHELKPVAASLERADRGGCLTPVELLRIAGVLRCIRNVKAYYSEDGEPTVLDVYFQELSPNRYLEEKITNSILSEEEIADAA
;
A
#
# COMPACT_ATOMS: atom_id res chain seq x y z
N MET A 1 12.50 14.21 21.68
CA MET A 1 11.79 13.30 22.65
C MET A 1 12.59 13.26 23.93
N THR A 2 11.96 13.21 25.11
CA THR A 2 12.65 13.18 26.40
C THR A 2 13.12 11.74 26.69
N GLU A 3 14.26 11.58 27.41
CA GLU A 3 14.80 10.28 27.84
C GLU A 3 13.77 9.43 28.61
N LEU A 4 12.90 10.09 29.37
CA LEU A 4 11.81 9.44 30.10
C LEU A 4 10.78 8.82 29.15
N TYR A 5 10.43 9.50 28.07
CA TYR A 5 9.50 9.00 27.04
C TYR A 5 10.04 7.74 26.37
N GLU A 6 11.30 7.75 25.94
CA GLU A 6 11.94 6.58 25.34
C GLU A 6 12.04 5.38 26.29
N LYS A 7 12.33 5.63 27.57
CA LYS A 7 12.28 4.60 28.61
C LYS A 7 10.89 4.00 28.78
N SER A 8 9.86 4.85 28.71
CA SER A 8 8.46 4.41 28.82
C SER A 8 8.06 3.51 27.63
N LEU A 9 8.40 3.88 26.40
CA LEU A 9 8.12 3.08 25.21
C LEU A 9 8.75 1.68 25.29
N ARG A 10 10.03 1.61 25.73
CA ARG A 10 10.72 0.33 25.92
C ARG A 10 10.10 -0.52 27.05
N LYS A 11 9.69 0.12 28.13
CA LYS A 11 9.08 -0.58 29.28
C LYS A 11 7.68 -1.13 28.96
N LEU A 12 6.98 -0.47 28.03
CA LEU A 12 5.67 -0.88 27.50
C LEU A 12 5.79 -1.84 26.29
N GLU A 13 7.02 -2.19 25.88
CA GLU A 13 7.31 -3.11 24.78
C GLU A 13 6.63 -2.68 23.46
N LEU A 14 6.58 -1.37 23.19
CA LEU A 14 5.95 -0.83 21.98
C LEU A 14 6.57 -1.42 20.70
N ASP A 15 7.87 -1.60 20.66
CA ASP A 15 8.62 -2.22 19.56
C ASP A 15 8.12 -3.62 19.22
N ASN A 16 7.82 -4.44 20.25
CA ASN A 16 7.25 -5.77 20.05
C ASN A 16 5.83 -5.71 19.48
N VAL A 17 5.00 -4.76 19.95
CA VAL A 17 3.65 -4.56 19.41
C VAL A 17 3.70 -4.11 17.96
N LEU A 18 4.59 -3.16 17.62
CA LEU A 18 4.76 -2.66 16.26
C LEU A 18 5.34 -3.73 15.32
N ALA A 19 6.22 -4.62 15.81
CA ALA A 19 6.71 -5.75 15.04
C ALA A 19 5.57 -6.72 14.68
N GLN A 20 4.71 -7.08 15.64
CA GLN A 20 3.53 -7.92 15.39
C GLN A 20 2.55 -7.25 14.42
N LEU A 21 2.36 -5.93 14.53
CA LEU A 21 1.53 -5.18 13.58
C LEU A 21 2.14 -5.21 12.17
N ALA A 22 3.46 -5.04 12.05
CA ALA A 22 4.15 -5.11 10.77
C ALA A 22 4.03 -6.50 10.11
N ASP A 23 4.01 -7.58 10.89
CA ASP A 23 3.80 -8.94 10.37
C ASP A 23 2.41 -9.13 9.75
N CYS A 24 1.43 -8.30 10.10
CA CYS A 24 0.11 -8.27 9.47
C CYS A 24 0.08 -7.52 8.13
N ALA A 25 1.12 -6.75 7.79
CA ALA A 25 1.16 -5.98 6.55
C ALA A 25 1.70 -6.82 5.38
N ASN A 26 1.10 -6.64 4.19
CA ASN A 26 1.42 -7.41 2.98
C ASN A 26 2.46 -6.74 2.07
N SER A 27 2.91 -5.53 2.39
CA SER A 27 3.94 -4.81 1.62
C SER A 27 5.05 -4.31 2.53
N GLU A 28 6.26 -4.18 2.00
CA GLU A 28 7.39 -3.65 2.79
C GLU A 28 7.12 -2.20 3.23
N ASP A 29 6.60 -1.35 2.35
CA ASP A 29 6.20 0.02 2.71
C ASP A 29 5.16 0.05 3.83
N GLY A 30 4.22 -0.91 3.84
CA GLY A 30 3.23 -1.08 4.90
C GLY A 30 3.88 -1.50 6.22
N LYS A 31 4.81 -2.45 6.19
CA LYS A 31 5.57 -2.89 7.36
C LYS A 31 6.39 -1.75 7.96
N ASP A 32 7.06 -0.96 7.11
CA ASP A 32 7.86 0.17 7.54
C ASP A 32 6.99 1.27 8.18
N ARG A 33 5.81 1.54 7.62
CA ARG A 33 4.83 2.44 8.25
C ARG A 33 4.37 1.92 9.60
N CYS A 34 4.09 0.62 9.74
CA CYS A 34 3.74 0.02 11.03
C CYS A 34 4.86 0.20 12.06
N ARG A 35 6.12 -0.06 11.69
CA ARG A 35 7.28 0.10 12.59
C ARG A 35 7.55 1.55 12.98
N ALA A 36 7.18 2.50 12.13
CA ALA A 36 7.36 3.93 12.35
C ALA A 36 6.25 4.60 13.18
N LEU A 37 5.21 3.87 13.57
CA LEU A 37 4.12 4.42 14.37
C LEU A 37 4.62 4.88 15.74
N LEU A 38 4.11 6.01 16.17
CA LEU A 38 4.35 6.57 17.49
C LEU A 38 3.01 6.86 18.18
N PRO A 39 2.98 6.82 19.51
CA PRO A 39 1.81 7.28 20.25
C PRO A 39 1.47 8.74 19.94
N LEU A 40 0.19 9.03 19.77
CA LEU A 40 -0.36 10.33 19.49
C LEU A 40 -1.04 10.88 20.75
N ASP A 41 -1.11 12.19 20.85
CA ASP A 41 -1.77 12.93 21.95
C ASP A 41 -2.93 13.81 21.47
N ASP A 42 -3.11 14.00 20.16
CA ASP A 42 -4.27 14.67 19.59
C ASP A 42 -5.49 13.74 19.56
N ALA A 43 -6.52 14.10 20.34
CA ALA A 43 -7.72 13.28 20.47
C ALA A 43 -8.56 13.20 19.18
N GLU A 44 -8.53 14.22 18.33
CA GLU A 44 -9.29 14.22 17.07
C GLU A 44 -8.60 13.35 16.03
N GLU A 45 -7.28 13.45 15.93
CA GLU A 45 -6.47 12.58 15.06
C GLU A 45 -6.60 11.10 15.47
N ILE A 46 -6.51 10.81 16.76
CA ILE A 46 -6.70 9.45 17.30
C ILE A 46 -8.07 8.89 16.92
N ARG A 47 -9.15 9.68 17.09
CA ARG A 47 -10.51 9.25 16.73
C ARG A 47 -10.63 8.96 15.24
N LEU A 48 -10.06 9.80 14.39
CA LEU A 48 -10.09 9.60 12.94
C LEU A 48 -9.39 8.30 12.56
N LEU A 49 -8.20 8.03 13.09
CA LEU A 49 -7.45 6.79 12.81
C LEU A 49 -8.20 5.54 13.33
N GLN A 50 -8.85 5.64 14.48
CA GLN A 50 -9.70 4.56 15.00
C GLN A 50 -10.93 4.33 14.12
N GLN A 51 -11.57 5.39 13.62
CA GLN A 51 -12.69 5.28 12.69
C GLN A 51 -12.24 4.64 11.36
N GLN A 52 -11.09 5.02 10.83
CA GLN A 52 -10.51 4.38 9.64
C GLN A 52 -10.27 2.88 9.85
N THR A 53 -9.69 2.50 10.98
CA THR A 53 -9.47 1.10 11.34
C THR A 53 -10.80 0.34 11.45
N THR A 54 -11.80 0.91 12.12
CA THR A 54 -13.13 0.32 12.26
C THR A 54 -13.81 0.15 10.91
N ALA A 55 -13.74 1.15 10.03
CA ALA A 55 -14.29 1.09 8.69
C ALA A 55 -13.59 0.00 7.85
N ALA A 56 -12.26 -0.10 7.91
CA ALA A 56 -11.49 -1.15 7.23
C ALA A 56 -11.87 -2.55 7.73
N CYS A 57 -11.97 -2.76 9.03
CA CYS A 57 -12.45 -4.02 9.61
C CYS A 57 -13.87 -4.37 9.12
N GLY A 58 -14.77 -3.39 9.10
CA GLY A 58 -16.14 -3.57 8.60
C GLY A 58 -16.17 -3.96 7.11
N MET A 59 -15.30 -3.39 6.28
CA MET A 59 -15.16 -3.77 4.87
C MET A 59 -14.64 -5.20 4.73
N ILE A 60 -13.62 -5.58 5.49
CA ILE A 60 -13.04 -6.93 5.46
C ILE A 60 -14.07 -7.98 5.88
N VAL A 61 -14.86 -7.70 6.91
CA VAL A 61 -15.92 -8.61 7.38
C VAL A 61 -17.01 -8.82 6.30
N ARG A 62 -17.38 -7.77 5.57
CA ARG A 62 -18.42 -7.84 4.54
C ARG A 62 -17.95 -8.43 3.21
N LYS A 63 -16.74 -8.10 2.77
CA LYS A 63 -16.25 -8.38 1.41
C LYS A 63 -15.00 -9.27 1.36
N GLY A 64 -14.45 -9.66 2.51
CA GLY A 64 -13.15 -10.31 2.59
C GLY A 64 -12.00 -9.30 2.53
N ALA A 65 -10.77 -9.77 2.66
CA ALA A 65 -9.59 -8.91 2.58
C ALA A 65 -9.36 -8.41 1.15
N PRO A 66 -9.01 -7.12 0.95
CA PRO A 66 -8.60 -6.62 -0.36
C PRO A 66 -7.28 -7.28 -0.79
N GLY A 67 -7.13 -7.51 -2.10
CA GLY A 67 -5.98 -8.22 -2.66
C GLY A 67 -4.71 -7.35 -2.73
N PHE A 68 -4.13 -6.99 -1.60
CA PHE A 68 -2.81 -6.36 -1.53
C PHE A 68 -1.69 -7.41 -1.58
N HIS A 69 -1.62 -8.20 -2.67
CA HIS A 69 -0.62 -9.26 -2.77
C HIS A 69 0.67 -8.73 -3.41
N GLU A 70 1.80 -9.05 -2.79
CA GLU A 70 3.16 -8.97 -3.34
C GLU A 70 3.56 -7.64 -3.99
N LEU A 71 3.13 -6.52 -3.42
CA LEU A 71 3.58 -5.21 -3.89
C LEU A 71 5.08 -5.04 -3.62
N LYS A 72 5.83 -4.89 -4.71
CA LYS A 72 7.25 -4.54 -4.63
C LYS A 72 7.41 -3.01 -4.72
N PRO A 73 8.37 -2.43 -4.00
CA PRO A 73 8.65 -1.01 -4.09
C PRO A 73 8.97 -0.57 -5.52
N VAL A 74 8.34 0.52 -6.00
CA VAL A 74 8.53 1.06 -7.35
C VAL A 74 8.95 2.53 -7.36
N ALA A 75 8.98 3.20 -6.20
CA ALA A 75 9.25 4.63 -6.10
C ALA A 75 10.57 5.03 -6.77
N ALA A 76 11.67 4.34 -6.48
CA ALA A 76 12.98 4.64 -7.07
C ALA A 76 12.99 4.47 -8.60
N SER A 77 12.25 3.49 -9.12
CA SER A 77 12.12 3.27 -10.57
C SER A 77 11.31 4.40 -11.23
N LEU A 78 10.24 4.85 -10.60
CA LEU A 78 9.44 5.98 -11.08
C LEU A 78 10.23 7.28 -11.06
N GLU A 79 10.97 7.58 -10.00
CA GLU A 79 11.85 8.75 -9.93
C GLU A 79 12.95 8.73 -11.01
N ARG A 80 13.49 7.54 -11.32
CA ARG A 80 14.48 7.42 -12.40
C ARG A 80 13.84 7.65 -13.76
N ALA A 81 12.64 7.13 -14.00
CA ALA A 81 11.91 7.37 -15.24
C ALA A 81 11.54 8.85 -15.43
N ASP A 82 11.12 9.52 -14.36
CA ASP A 82 10.80 10.96 -14.37
C ASP A 82 12.01 11.81 -14.76
N ARG A 83 13.22 11.38 -14.40
CA ARG A 83 14.49 12.00 -14.82
C ARG A 83 14.97 11.59 -16.23
N GLY A 84 14.16 10.85 -16.98
CA GLY A 84 14.48 10.37 -18.34
C GLY A 84 15.32 9.09 -18.38
N GLY A 85 15.46 8.37 -17.27
CA GLY A 85 16.17 7.10 -17.23
C GLY A 85 15.33 5.95 -17.78
N CYS A 86 15.99 4.93 -18.33
CA CYS A 86 15.34 3.71 -18.81
C CYS A 86 15.02 2.76 -17.63
N LEU A 87 13.91 2.05 -17.74
CA LEU A 87 13.50 0.99 -16.81
C LEU A 87 13.81 -0.37 -17.41
N THR A 88 14.20 -1.30 -16.53
CA THR A 88 14.41 -2.70 -16.90
C THR A 88 13.07 -3.44 -17.03
N PRO A 89 13.00 -4.60 -17.72
CA PRO A 89 11.79 -5.43 -17.77
C PRO A 89 11.24 -5.79 -16.39
N VAL A 90 12.11 -6.12 -15.44
CA VAL A 90 11.73 -6.44 -14.06
C VAL A 90 11.03 -5.26 -13.37
N GLU A 91 11.54 -4.05 -13.56
CA GLU A 91 10.94 -2.84 -12.99
C GLU A 91 9.58 -2.52 -13.63
N LEU A 92 9.47 -2.70 -14.93
CA LEU A 92 8.20 -2.53 -15.65
C LEU A 92 7.15 -3.54 -15.17
N LEU A 93 7.51 -4.82 -14.98
CA LEU A 93 6.61 -5.83 -14.43
C LEU A 93 6.17 -5.51 -13.00
N ARG A 94 7.06 -4.97 -12.16
CA ARG A 94 6.69 -4.48 -10.82
C ARG A 94 5.68 -3.34 -10.89
N ILE A 95 5.87 -2.39 -11.79
CA ILE A 95 4.94 -1.28 -12.04
C ILE A 95 3.58 -1.83 -12.52
N ALA A 96 3.57 -2.79 -13.45
CA ALA A 96 2.35 -3.45 -13.90
C ALA A 96 1.62 -4.16 -12.74
N GLY A 97 2.37 -4.79 -11.82
CA GLY A 97 1.83 -5.38 -10.59
C GLY A 97 1.14 -4.35 -9.69
N VAL A 98 1.73 -3.17 -9.51
CA VAL A 98 1.13 -2.06 -8.76
C VAL A 98 -0.13 -1.55 -9.45
N LEU A 99 -0.11 -1.35 -10.76
CA LEU A 99 -1.28 -0.91 -11.55
C LEU A 99 -2.43 -1.90 -11.45
N ARG A 100 -2.14 -3.21 -11.52
CA ARG A 100 -3.11 -4.29 -11.31
C ARG A 100 -3.70 -4.25 -9.91
N CYS A 101 -2.88 -4.05 -8.89
CA CYS A 101 -3.34 -3.91 -7.51
C CYS A 101 -4.27 -2.71 -7.35
N ILE A 102 -3.91 -1.53 -7.88
CA ILE A 102 -4.74 -0.33 -7.87
C ILE A 102 -6.11 -0.62 -8.50
N ARG A 103 -6.13 -1.27 -9.67
CA ARG A 103 -7.37 -1.64 -10.35
C ARG A 103 -8.24 -2.59 -9.52
N ASN A 104 -7.63 -3.60 -8.90
CA ASN A 104 -8.35 -4.57 -8.07
C ASN A 104 -8.88 -3.93 -6.79
N VAL A 105 -8.11 -3.08 -6.13
CA VAL A 105 -8.53 -2.36 -4.92
C VAL A 105 -9.63 -1.35 -5.25
N LYS A 106 -9.55 -0.67 -6.40
CA LYS A 106 -10.64 0.22 -6.86
C LYS A 106 -11.92 -0.55 -7.15
N ALA A 107 -11.82 -1.74 -7.74
CA ALA A 107 -12.98 -2.62 -7.97
C ALA A 107 -13.54 -3.22 -6.68
N TYR A 108 -12.68 -3.52 -5.70
CA TYR A 108 -13.10 -3.96 -4.36
C TYR A 108 -13.91 -2.89 -3.64
N TYR A 109 -13.53 -1.62 -3.79
CA TYR A 109 -14.30 -0.47 -3.36
C TYR A 109 -15.45 -0.23 -4.35
N SER A 110 -16.56 -0.93 -4.20
CA SER A 110 -17.77 -0.59 -4.96
C SER A 110 -18.52 0.56 -4.26
N GLU A 111 -19.09 1.47 -5.06
CA GLU A 111 -19.84 2.64 -4.59
C GLU A 111 -21.19 2.28 -3.93
N ASP A 112 -21.53 0.98 -3.83
CA ASP A 112 -22.81 0.49 -3.30
C ASP A 112 -22.89 0.48 -1.76
N GLY A 113 -21.92 1.06 -1.07
CA GLY A 113 -21.85 1.14 0.38
C GLY A 113 -22.18 2.53 0.93
N GLU A 114 -22.52 2.58 2.22
CA GLU A 114 -22.59 3.86 2.93
C GLU A 114 -21.21 4.54 2.91
N PRO A 115 -21.15 5.89 2.74
CA PRO A 115 -19.91 6.64 2.78
C PRO A 115 -19.12 6.36 4.04
N THR A 116 -17.80 6.18 3.89
CA THR A 116 -16.89 5.91 4.99
C THR A 116 -15.73 6.89 5.00
N VAL A 117 -15.03 6.99 6.11
CA VAL A 117 -13.80 7.80 6.23
C VAL A 117 -12.65 7.28 5.33
N LEU A 118 -12.81 6.11 4.71
CA LEU A 118 -11.83 5.53 3.78
C LEU A 118 -12.05 5.95 2.33
N ASP A 119 -13.19 6.54 1.99
CA ASP A 119 -13.57 6.86 0.61
C ASP A 119 -12.54 7.76 -0.07
N VAL A 120 -11.96 8.70 0.66
CA VAL A 120 -10.92 9.60 0.17
C VAL A 120 -9.74 8.84 -0.41
N TYR A 121 -9.29 7.76 0.24
CA TYR A 121 -8.16 6.95 -0.24
C TYR A 121 -8.50 6.17 -1.51
N PHE A 122 -9.72 5.64 -1.60
CA PHE A 122 -10.17 4.91 -2.79
C PHE A 122 -10.44 5.84 -3.99
N GLN A 123 -10.89 7.07 -3.73
CA GLN A 123 -11.11 8.07 -4.78
C GLN A 123 -9.81 8.53 -5.44
N GLU A 124 -8.73 8.63 -4.69
CA GLU A 124 -7.40 8.99 -5.20
C GLU A 124 -6.79 7.89 -6.10
N LEU A 125 -7.27 6.65 -6.01
CA LEU A 125 -6.77 5.57 -6.85
C LEU A 125 -7.20 5.74 -8.30
N SER A 126 -6.24 5.91 -9.20
CA SER A 126 -6.44 6.08 -10.65
C SER A 126 -5.90 4.86 -11.40
N PRO A 127 -6.73 3.85 -11.73
CA PRO A 127 -6.30 2.70 -12.51
C PRO A 127 -5.86 3.12 -13.92
N ASN A 128 -4.75 2.56 -14.40
CA ASN A 128 -4.30 2.74 -15.77
C ASN A 128 -4.18 1.37 -16.46
N ARG A 129 -5.32 0.86 -16.91
CA ARG A 129 -5.41 -0.44 -17.55
C ARG A 129 -4.63 -0.50 -18.86
N TYR A 130 -4.63 0.59 -19.64
CA TYR A 130 -3.88 0.64 -20.89
C TYR A 130 -2.38 0.42 -20.65
N LEU A 131 -1.79 1.09 -19.67
CA LEU A 131 -0.37 0.93 -19.35
C LEU A 131 -0.09 -0.45 -18.76
N GLU A 132 -0.96 -0.96 -17.87
CA GLU A 132 -0.87 -2.32 -17.33
C GLU A 132 -0.80 -3.35 -18.47
N GLU A 133 -1.77 -3.31 -19.39
CA GLU A 133 -1.85 -4.25 -20.52
C GLU A 133 -0.69 -4.08 -21.49
N LYS A 134 -0.27 -2.86 -21.78
CA LYS A 134 0.88 -2.60 -22.66
C LYS A 134 2.16 -3.22 -22.10
N ILE A 135 2.43 -3.05 -20.81
CA ILE A 135 3.61 -3.64 -20.17
C ILE A 135 3.51 -5.18 -20.21
N THR A 136 2.39 -5.74 -19.76
CA THR A 136 2.24 -7.20 -19.66
C THR A 136 2.19 -7.92 -21.00
N ASN A 137 1.75 -7.25 -22.06
CA ASN A 137 1.77 -7.83 -23.42
C ASN A 137 3.15 -7.71 -24.08
N SER A 138 3.95 -6.71 -23.69
CA SER A 138 5.29 -6.51 -24.25
C SER A 138 6.38 -7.32 -23.53
N ILE A 139 6.15 -7.70 -22.27
CA ILE A 139 7.13 -8.38 -21.43
C ILE A 139 6.52 -9.67 -20.91
N LEU A 140 6.99 -10.79 -21.46
CA LEU A 140 6.46 -12.14 -21.14
C LEU A 140 7.03 -12.67 -19.82
N SER A 141 8.30 -12.35 -19.54
CA SER A 141 8.98 -12.71 -18.30
C SER A 141 10.09 -11.70 -17.98
N GLU A 142 10.80 -11.89 -16.86
CA GLU A 142 11.94 -11.03 -16.48
C GLU A 142 13.09 -11.06 -17.51
N GLU A 143 13.18 -12.11 -18.32
CA GLU A 143 14.23 -12.33 -19.31
C GLU A 143 13.72 -12.30 -20.77
N GLU A 144 12.39 -12.24 -21.00
CA GLU A 144 11.79 -12.42 -22.31
C GLU A 144 10.85 -11.26 -22.67
N ILE A 145 11.18 -10.58 -23.76
CA ILE A 145 10.37 -9.51 -24.36
C ILE A 145 9.63 -10.09 -25.56
N ALA A 146 8.37 -9.73 -25.76
CA ALA A 146 7.58 -10.19 -26.88
C ALA A 146 8.12 -9.64 -28.21
N ASP A 147 8.18 -10.46 -29.26
CA ASP A 147 8.69 -10.09 -30.59
C ASP A 147 7.91 -8.93 -31.25
N ALA A 148 6.73 -8.59 -30.76
CA ALA A 148 5.86 -7.53 -31.27
C ALA A 148 5.78 -6.30 -30.34
N ALA A 149 6.74 -6.11 -29.42
CA ALA A 149 6.72 -5.05 -28.42
C ALA A 149 7.16 -3.69 -28.99
#